data_b4c5d3bc19705faf1de00b371db3466b
#
_entry.id   b4c5d3bc19705faf1de00b371db3466b
#
_cell.length_a   1.000
_cell.length_b   1.000
_cell.length_c   1.000
_cell.angle_alpha   90.00
_cell.angle_beta   90.00
_cell.angle_gamma   90.00
#
_symmetry.space_group_name_H-M   'P 1'
#
loop_
_entity.id
_entity.type
_entity.pdbx_description
1 polymer ?
#
loop_
_entity_poly.entity_id
_entity_poly.type
_entity_poly.pdbx_seq_one_letter_code
_entity_poly.pdbx_strand_id
1 'polypeptide(L)'
;MQIGILGTGGMADALGAQWRRSGHEVLFGGRDLARAETLARRWGGAWGTLHQAADFGADAVLMALPWQAAVEVARQLPLTGRVLIDCTNPVGEGFRLLTAGTPSAATQLATAAGPDAHVVKAFNLCHEDVWRLTPPVFDGRSLGVPLSGDNEQALTVVRQLVRDVGCEPFAAGELDQGAALLEATAALLIRLWVREGVDAQSIAPPVESAGPRAPAAALTPSS
;
A
#
# COMPACT_ATOMS: atom_id res chain seq x y z
N MET A 1 5.88 -10.75 -12.53
CA MET A 1 5.41 -11.25 -11.21
C MET A 1 3.94 -11.64 -11.30
N GLN A 2 3.52 -12.58 -10.45
CA GLN A 2 2.11 -12.96 -10.26
C GLN A 2 1.54 -12.23 -9.04
N ILE A 3 0.57 -11.34 -9.28
CA ILE A 3 0.01 -10.46 -8.27
C ILE A 3 -1.47 -10.74 -8.09
N GLY A 4 -1.87 -11.13 -6.89
CA GLY A 4 -3.27 -11.23 -6.50
C GLY A 4 -3.76 -9.90 -5.92
N ILE A 5 -4.92 -9.42 -6.34
CA ILE A 5 -5.52 -8.20 -5.79
C ILE A 5 -6.82 -8.55 -5.07
N LEU A 6 -6.86 -8.30 -3.77
CA LEU A 6 -8.02 -8.53 -2.92
C LEU A 6 -8.86 -7.26 -2.85
N GLY A 7 -9.88 -7.19 -3.69
CA GLY A 7 -10.78 -6.05 -3.82
C GLY A 7 -11.01 -5.62 -5.27
N THR A 8 -12.08 -4.86 -5.48
CA THR A 8 -12.50 -4.37 -6.80
C THR A 8 -12.82 -2.87 -6.78
N GLY A 9 -12.23 -2.15 -5.82
CA GLY A 9 -12.38 -0.70 -5.67
C GLY A 9 -11.34 0.11 -6.47
N GLY A 10 -11.29 1.42 -6.22
CA GLY A 10 -10.41 2.35 -6.92
C GLY A 10 -8.93 2.02 -6.82
N MET A 11 -8.43 1.59 -5.66
CA MET A 11 -7.03 1.16 -5.49
C MET A 11 -6.70 -0.09 -6.32
N ALA A 12 -7.61 -1.08 -6.34
CA ALA A 12 -7.45 -2.29 -7.15
C ALA A 12 -7.43 -1.95 -8.65
N ASP A 13 -8.31 -1.07 -9.11
CA ASP A 13 -8.35 -0.58 -10.50
C ASP A 13 -7.07 0.16 -10.86
N ALA A 14 -6.62 1.10 -10.03
CA ALA A 14 -5.47 1.96 -10.32
C ALA A 14 -4.15 1.18 -10.33
N LEU A 15 -3.81 0.49 -9.23
CA LEU A 15 -2.56 -0.25 -9.13
C LEU A 15 -2.53 -1.48 -10.04
N GLY A 16 -3.65 -2.19 -10.16
CA GLY A 16 -3.77 -3.33 -11.08
C GLY A 16 -3.54 -2.93 -12.53
N ALA A 17 -4.06 -1.77 -12.96
CA ALA A 17 -3.81 -1.22 -14.28
C ALA A 17 -2.32 -0.95 -14.54
N GLN A 18 -1.62 -0.33 -13.58
CA GLN A 18 -0.20 -0.01 -13.72
C GLN A 18 0.65 -1.26 -13.80
N TRP A 19 0.42 -2.23 -12.90
CA TRP A 19 1.17 -3.48 -12.92
C TRP A 19 0.91 -4.31 -14.18
N ARG A 20 -0.33 -4.29 -14.71
CA ARG A 20 -0.62 -4.90 -16.02
C ARG A 20 0.17 -4.23 -17.16
N ARG A 21 0.25 -2.89 -17.17
CA ARG A 21 1.04 -2.14 -18.15
C ARG A 21 2.53 -2.45 -18.06
N SER A 22 3.03 -2.69 -16.84
CA SER A 22 4.42 -3.08 -16.58
C SER A 22 4.71 -4.58 -16.83
N GLY A 23 3.73 -5.32 -17.38
CA GLY A 23 3.92 -6.70 -17.81
C GLY A 23 3.73 -7.75 -16.71
N HIS A 24 3.20 -7.39 -15.55
CA HIS A 24 2.87 -8.36 -14.51
C HIS A 24 1.58 -9.13 -14.82
N GLU A 25 1.48 -10.35 -14.33
CA GLU A 25 0.24 -11.12 -14.32
C GLU A 25 -0.59 -10.71 -13.10
N VAL A 26 -1.85 -10.30 -13.34
CA VAL A 26 -2.74 -9.82 -12.27
C VAL A 26 -4.03 -10.61 -12.27
N LEU A 27 -4.45 -11.06 -11.08
CA LEU A 27 -5.79 -11.60 -10.84
C LEU A 27 -6.54 -10.68 -9.88
N PHE A 28 -7.66 -10.12 -10.36
CA PHE A 28 -8.58 -9.31 -9.56
C PHE A 28 -9.55 -10.20 -8.81
N GLY A 29 -9.48 -10.21 -7.48
CA GLY A 29 -10.35 -11.00 -6.61
C GLY A 29 -11.42 -10.15 -5.94
N GLY A 30 -12.64 -10.65 -5.90
CA GLY A 30 -13.74 -9.95 -5.26
C GLY A 30 -14.87 -10.88 -4.78
N ARG A 31 -15.72 -10.35 -3.88
CA ARG A 31 -16.99 -11.01 -3.52
C ARG A 31 -18.00 -10.91 -4.66
N ASP A 32 -17.97 -9.81 -5.37
CA ASP A 32 -18.75 -9.57 -6.60
C ASP A 32 -17.86 -9.92 -7.80
N LEU A 33 -18.10 -11.11 -8.36
CA LEU A 33 -17.32 -11.64 -9.49
C LEU A 33 -17.53 -10.82 -10.77
N ALA A 34 -18.70 -10.21 -10.96
CA ALA A 34 -18.94 -9.38 -12.14
C ALA A 34 -18.10 -8.10 -12.13
N ARG A 35 -17.88 -7.50 -10.96
CA ARG A 35 -16.97 -6.37 -10.82
C ARG A 35 -15.52 -6.79 -11.03
N ALA A 36 -15.10 -7.94 -10.51
CA ALA A 36 -13.76 -8.47 -10.72
C ALA A 36 -13.50 -8.76 -12.21
N GLU A 37 -14.47 -9.39 -12.89
CA GLU A 37 -14.41 -9.63 -14.33
C GLU A 37 -14.31 -8.33 -15.14
N THR A 38 -15.08 -7.30 -14.76
CA THR A 38 -15.04 -6.00 -15.42
C THR A 38 -13.63 -5.38 -15.38
N LEU A 39 -12.96 -5.42 -14.23
CA LEU A 39 -11.58 -4.95 -14.10
C LEU A 39 -10.60 -5.79 -14.93
N ALA A 40 -10.73 -7.11 -14.85
CA ALA A 40 -9.87 -8.02 -15.60
C ALA A 40 -9.99 -7.82 -17.12
N ARG A 41 -11.20 -7.68 -17.64
CA ARG A 41 -11.43 -7.38 -19.06
C ARG A 41 -10.86 -6.03 -19.49
N ARG A 42 -10.99 -5.02 -18.61
CA ARG A 42 -10.50 -3.66 -18.89
C ARG A 42 -8.96 -3.61 -18.99
N TRP A 43 -8.26 -4.36 -18.16
CA TRP A 43 -6.80 -4.28 -18.05
C TRP A 43 -6.05 -5.52 -18.57
N GLY A 44 -6.77 -6.53 -19.06
CA GLY A 44 -6.16 -7.75 -19.61
C GLY A 44 -5.63 -8.70 -18.54
N GLY A 45 -6.27 -8.73 -17.35
CA GLY A 45 -5.93 -9.63 -16.24
C GLY A 45 -6.85 -10.86 -16.16
N ALA A 46 -6.63 -11.68 -15.13
CA ALA A 46 -7.56 -12.73 -14.69
C ALA A 46 -8.50 -12.21 -13.60
N TRP A 47 -9.56 -12.96 -13.28
CA TRP A 47 -10.50 -12.62 -12.23
C TRP A 47 -10.97 -13.86 -11.47
N GLY A 48 -11.43 -13.67 -10.25
CA GLY A 48 -11.91 -14.76 -9.41
C GLY A 48 -12.36 -14.31 -8.03
N THR A 49 -12.51 -15.27 -7.13
CA THR A 49 -12.81 -15.02 -5.72
C THR A 49 -11.59 -14.41 -5.00
N LEU A 50 -11.79 -13.90 -3.79
CA LEU A 50 -10.68 -13.44 -2.93
C LEU A 50 -9.67 -14.56 -2.67
N HIS A 51 -10.15 -15.79 -2.45
CA HIS A 51 -9.30 -16.96 -2.23
C HIS A 51 -8.43 -17.26 -3.46
N GLN A 52 -9.03 -17.28 -4.65
CA GLN A 52 -8.29 -17.51 -5.90
C GLN A 52 -7.23 -16.42 -6.14
N ALA A 53 -7.53 -15.16 -5.78
CA ALA A 53 -6.54 -14.09 -5.90
C ALA A 53 -5.39 -14.25 -4.88
N ALA A 54 -5.68 -14.64 -3.65
CA ALA A 54 -4.64 -14.92 -2.65
C ALA A 54 -3.73 -16.07 -3.08
N ASP A 55 -4.29 -17.15 -3.61
CA ASP A 55 -3.53 -18.29 -4.14
C ASP A 55 -2.69 -17.92 -5.36
N PHE A 56 -3.25 -17.15 -6.29
CA PHE A 56 -2.58 -16.70 -7.50
C PHE A 56 -1.38 -15.80 -7.22
N GLY A 57 -1.46 -14.95 -6.20
CA GLY A 57 -0.45 -13.97 -5.83
C GLY A 57 0.83 -14.61 -5.27
N ALA A 58 1.52 -15.41 -6.09
CA ALA A 58 2.74 -16.09 -5.68
C ALA A 58 3.86 -15.13 -5.29
N ASP A 59 3.99 -14.00 -6.01
CA ASP A 59 4.99 -12.99 -5.73
C ASP A 59 4.48 -11.91 -4.77
N ALA A 60 3.21 -11.49 -4.90
CA ALA A 60 2.60 -10.50 -4.02
C ALA A 60 1.06 -10.57 -4.01
N VAL A 61 0.47 -10.18 -2.90
CA VAL A 61 -0.97 -10.00 -2.72
C VAL A 61 -1.24 -8.56 -2.26
N LEU A 62 -2.05 -7.82 -3.00
CA LEU A 62 -2.49 -6.47 -2.60
C LEU A 62 -3.79 -6.56 -1.80
N MET A 63 -3.80 -6.03 -0.59
CA MET A 63 -4.99 -5.86 0.24
C MET A 63 -5.65 -4.51 -0.09
N ALA A 64 -6.60 -4.50 -1.01
CA ALA A 64 -7.34 -3.32 -1.47
C ALA A 64 -8.81 -3.33 -1.00
N LEU A 65 -9.01 -3.67 0.28
CA LEU A 65 -10.30 -3.67 0.98
C LEU A 65 -10.32 -2.56 2.05
N PRO A 66 -11.50 -2.11 2.53
CA PRO A 66 -11.58 -1.33 3.76
C PRO A 66 -10.91 -2.08 4.93
N TRP A 67 -10.16 -1.37 5.80
CA TRP A 67 -9.24 -2.02 6.75
C TRP A 67 -9.91 -3.02 7.71
N GLN A 68 -11.16 -2.73 8.22
CA GLN A 68 -11.89 -3.68 9.05
C GLN A 68 -12.19 -4.98 8.30
N ALA A 69 -12.65 -4.86 7.05
CA ALA A 69 -12.89 -6.02 6.19
C ALA A 69 -11.58 -6.73 5.82
N ALA A 70 -10.47 -5.99 5.65
CA ALA A 70 -9.15 -6.55 5.37
C ALA A 70 -8.67 -7.48 6.49
N VAL A 71 -8.79 -7.05 7.75
CA VAL A 71 -8.40 -7.87 8.92
C VAL A 71 -9.25 -9.13 9.03
N GLU A 72 -10.56 -9.02 8.79
CA GLU A 72 -11.46 -10.18 8.84
C GLU A 72 -11.19 -11.17 7.70
N VAL A 73 -10.98 -10.67 6.49
CA VAL A 73 -10.69 -11.48 5.30
C VAL A 73 -9.33 -12.17 5.43
N ALA A 74 -8.32 -11.49 5.97
CA ALA A 74 -6.98 -12.05 6.13
C ALA A 74 -6.97 -13.34 6.98
N ARG A 75 -7.83 -13.44 7.99
CA ARG A 75 -7.96 -14.66 8.82
C ARG A 75 -8.46 -15.89 8.04
N GLN A 76 -9.10 -15.67 6.89
CA GLN A 76 -9.78 -16.72 6.12
C GLN A 76 -9.03 -17.10 4.84
N LEU A 77 -7.94 -16.40 4.53
CA LEU A 77 -7.22 -16.59 3.27
C LEU A 77 -5.87 -17.32 3.48
N PRO A 78 -5.39 -18.05 2.46
CA PRO A 78 -4.11 -18.74 2.48
C PRO A 78 -2.95 -17.76 2.26
N LEU A 79 -2.60 -16.98 3.28
CA LEU A 79 -1.57 -15.93 3.19
C LEU A 79 -0.21 -16.37 3.72
N THR A 80 -0.07 -17.61 4.19
CA THR A 80 1.20 -18.18 4.66
C THR A 80 2.29 -18.08 3.59
N GLY A 81 3.43 -17.49 3.94
CA GLY A 81 4.56 -17.27 3.04
C GLY A 81 4.34 -16.22 1.95
N ARG A 82 3.22 -15.49 1.98
CA ARG A 82 2.91 -14.46 0.97
C ARG A 82 3.46 -13.10 1.37
N VAL A 83 3.89 -12.33 0.38
CA VAL A 83 4.12 -10.90 0.52
C VAL A 83 2.76 -10.20 0.44
N LEU A 84 2.30 -9.60 1.53
CA LEU A 84 1.02 -8.93 1.62
C LEU A 84 1.21 -7.41 1.65
N ILE A 85 0.83 -6.74 0.57
CA ILE A 85 0.90 -5.28 0.46
C ILE A 85 -0.35 -4.69 1.08
N ASP A 86 -0.19 -3.90 2.13
CA ASP A 86 -1.28 -3.18 2.80
C ASP A 86 -1.34 -1.72 2.36
N CYS A 87 -2.37 -1.35 1.60
CA CYS A 87 -2.64 0.03 1.22
C CYS A 87 -3.82 0.65 2.00
N THR A 88 -4.29 0.00 3.06
CA THR A 88 -5.47 0.44 3.82
C THR A 88 -5.17 1.66 4.70
N ASN A 89 -6.20 2.43 5.00
CA ASN A 89 -6.15 3.53 5.97
C ASN A 89 -7.27 3.38 7.00
N PRO A 90 -6.95 3.30 8.30
CA PRO A 90 -7.95 3.23 9.37
C PRO A 90 -8.46 4.63 9.72
N VAL A 91 -9.04 5.34 8.76
CA VAL A 91 -9.58 6.69 8.91
C VAL A 91 -11.10 6.63 8.94
N GLY A 92 -11.68 7.12 10.02
CA GLY A 92 -13.12 7.15 10.24
C GLY A 92 -13.75 8.52 10.04
N GLU A 93 -15.01 8.64 10.45
CA GLU A 93 -15.76 9.88 10.40
C GLU A 93 -15.00 11.02 11.10
N GLY A 94 -15.04 12.21 10.53
CA GLY A 94 -14.31 13.38 11.01
C GLY A 94 -12.79 13.27 10.84
N PHE A 95 -12.33 12.38 9.96
CA PHE A 95 -10.90 12.13 9.67
C PHE A 95 -10.11 11.64 10.90
N ARG A 96 -10.77 10.91 11.79
CA ARG A 96 -10.14 10.35 12.99
C ARG A 96 -9.36 9.09 12.64
N LEU A 97 -8.14 8.98 13.16
CA LEU A 97 -7.37 7.74 13.12
C LEU A 97 -8.03 6.73 14.10
N LEU A 98 -8.59 5.65 13.56
CA LEU A 98 -9.35 4.66 14.33
C LEU A 98 -8.43 3.73 15.14
N THR A 99 -7.15 3.67 14.80
CA THR A 99 -6.13 2.86 15.50
C THR A 99 -5.38 3.65 16.58
N ALA A 100 -5.78 4.89 16.88
CA ALA A 100 -5.12 5.69 17.91
C ALA A 100 -5.15 4.97 19.28
N GLY A 101 -3.95 4.70 19.84
CA GLY A 101 -3.79 3.97 21.12
C GLY A 101 -3.88 2.44 21.00
N THR A 102 -3.92 1.89 19.79
CA THR A 102 -3.86 0.44 19.51
C THR A 102 -2.77 0.16 18.45
N PRO A 103 -2.41 -1.10 18.20
CA PRO A 103 -1.54 -1.43 17.07
C PRO A 103 -2.08 -0.89 15.75
N SER A 104 -1.18 -0.53 14.82
CA SER A 104 -1.54 -0.04 13.49
C SER A 104 -2.46 -1.03 12.75
N ALA A 105 -3.20 -0.57 11.75
CA ALA A 105 -4.01 -1.45 10.90
C ALA A 105 -3.14 -2.51 10.22
N ALA A 106 -1.93 -2.15 9.78
CA ALA A 106 -0.97 -3.10 9.20
C ALA A 106 -0.51 -4.17 10.19
N THR A 107 -0.23 -3.80 11.46
CA THR A 107 0.12 -4.75 12.52
C THR A 107 -1.06 -5.68 12.84
N GLN A 108 -2.28 -5.15 12.89
CA GLN A 108 -3.50 -5.96 13.08
C GLN A 108 -3.69 -6.92 11.90
N LEU A 109 -3.43 -6.46 10.67
CA LEU A 109 -3.49 -7.29 9.47
C LEU A 109 -2.42 -8.40 9.49
N ALA A 110 -1.19 -8.10 9.91
CA ALA A 110 -0.12 -9.08 10.05
C ALA A 110 -0.49 -10.17 11.07
N THR A 111 -1.04 -9.77 12.22
CA THR A 111 -1.55 -10.70 13.23
C THR A 111 -2.67 -11.60 12.66
N ALA A 112 -3.57 -11.04 11.87
CA ALA A 112 -4.68 -11.77 11.28
C ALA A 112 -4.26 -12.73 10.17
N ALA A 113 -3.26 -12.35 9.35
CA ALA A 113 -2.71 -13.16 8.25
C ALA A 113 -1.83 -14.31 8.74
N GLY A 114 -1.32 -14.24 9.97
CA GLY A 114 -0.48 -15.26 10.59
C GLY A 114 1.02 -14.98 10.51
N PRO A 115 1.84 -15.71 11.30
CA PRO A 115 3.25 -15.38 11.53
C PRO A 115 4.14 -15.49 10.29
N ASP A 116 3.73 -16.28 9.30
CA ASP A 116 4.51 -16.50 8.07
C ASP A 116 4.07 -15.60 6.91
N ALA A 117 3.11 -14.70 7.13
CA ALA A 117 2.75 -13.68 6.15
C ALA A 117 3.65 -12.45 6.32
N HIS A 118 4.21 -11.95 5.22
CA HIS A 118 5.14 -10.82 5.22
C HIS A 118 4.42 -9.55 4.81
N VAL A 119 3.90 -8.80 5.78
CA VAL A 119 3.16 -7.57 5.51
C VAL A 119 4.11 -6.41 5.22
N VAL A 120 3.83 -5.68 4.15
CA VAL A 120 4.49 -4.41 3.80
C VAL A 120 3.42 -3.34 3.65
N LYS A 121 3.46 -2.31 4.47
CA LYS A 121 2.64 -1.10 4.34
C LYS A 121 3.16 -0.26 3.20
N ALA A 122 2.31 0.05 2.22
CA ALA A 122 2.68 0.86 1.05
C ALA A 122 1.44 1.47 0.36
N PHE A 123 1.63 2.48 -0.49
CA PHE A 123 0.59 3.10 -1.34
C PHE A 123 -0.60 3.73 -0.59
N ASN A 124 -0.48 3.97 0.71
CA ASN A 124 -1.58 4.46 1.54
C ASN A 124 -1.66 5.99 1.65
N LEU A 125 -0.67 6.75 1.16
CA LEU A 125 -0.61 8.20 1.35
C LEU A 125 -1.32 9.01 0.27
N CYS A 126 -1.74 8.41 -0.84
CA CYS A 126 -2.37 9.11 -1.94
C CYS A 126 -3.73 8.52 -2.32
N HIS A 127 -4.58 9.37 -2.88
CA HIS A 127 -5.83 8.94 -3.50
C HIS A 127 -5.56 8.07 -4.73
N GLU A 128 -6.49 7.17 -5.07
CA GLU A 128 -6.32 6.26 -6.20
C GLU A 128 -6.08 6.96 -7.54
N ASP A 129 -6.55 8.20 -7.72
CA ASP A 129 -6.32 8.94 -8.96
C ASP A 129 -4.85 9.27 -9.20
N VAL A 130 -4.07 9.43 -8.14
CA VAL A 130 -2.62 9.62 -8.24
C VAL A 130 -1.93 8.38 -8.82
N TRP A 131 -2.38 7.20 -8.43
CA TRP A 131 -1.85 5.94 -8.94
C TRP A 131 -2.25 5.64 -10.40
N ARG A 132 -3.20 6.40 -10.99
CA ARG A 132 -3.57 6.33 -12.41
C ARG A 132 -2.65 7.14 -13.31
N LEU A 133 -1.88 8.08 -12.75
CA LEU A 133 -0.90 8.87 -13.50
C LEU A 133 0.23 7.98 -14.03
N THR A 134 0.79 8.33 -15.19
CA THR A 134 1.84 7.52 -15.85
C THR A 134 2.90 8.43 -16.45
N PRO A 135 4.05 8.64 -15.78
CA PRO A 135 4.32 8.36 -14.37
C PRO A 135 3.72 9.41 -13.43
N PRO A 136 3.56 9.15 -12.12
CA PRO A 136 3.17 10.15 -11.15
C PRO A 136 4.37 11.05 -10.78
N VAL A 137 4.46 12.18 -11.45
CA VAL A 137 5.54 13.17 -11.28
C VAL A 137 4.93 14.51 -10.88
N PHE A 138 5.48 15.12 -9.83
CA PHE A 138 5.06 16.42 -9.32
C PHE A 138 6.29 17.33 -9.20
N ASP A 139 6.23 18.52 -9.79
CA ASP A 139 7.34 19.49 -9.84
C ASP A 139 8.66 18.86 -10.32
N GLY A 140 8.58 17.99 -11.34
CA GLY A 140 9.74 17.31 -11.93
C GLY A 140 10.34 16.19 -11.06
N ARG A 141 9.70 15.83 -9.95
CA ARG A 141 10.13 14.74 -9.05
C ARG A 141 9.14 13.59 -9.10
N SER A 142 9.67 12.36 -9.22
CA SER A 142 8.85 11.14 -9.07
C SER A 142 8.24 11.09 -7.68
N LEU A 143 6.99 10.65 -7.60
CA LEU A 143 6.30 10.47 -6.32
C LEU A 143 7.04 9.45 -5.46
N GLY A 144 7.31 9.81 -4.21
CA GLY A 144 7.85 8.92 -3.21
C GLY A 144 6.80 8.01 -2.60
N VAL A 145 7.12 6.72 -2.46
CA VAL A 145 6.27 5.75 -1.75
C VAL A 145 7.03 5.20 -0.56
N PRO A 146 6.71 5.65 0.65
CA PRO A 146 7.32 5.08 1.85
C PRO A 146 6.81 3.66 2.09
N LEU A 147 7.73 2.77 2.49
CA LEU A 147 7.51 1.35 2.76
C LEU A 147 7.84 1.04 4.21
N SER A 148 6.98 0.30 4.89
CA SER A 148 7.23 -0.21 6.23
C SER A 148 6.98 -1.72 6.29
N GLY A 149 7.93 -2.48 6.84
CA GLY A 149 7.87 -3.94 6.91
C GLY A 149 9.14 -4.53 7.49
N ASP A 150 9.08 -5.78 7.92
CA ASP A 150 10.16 -6.44 8.68
C ASP A 150 10.97 -7.45 7.85
N ASN A 151 10.41 -7.91 6.72
CA ASN A 151 11.04 -8.91 5.87
C ASN A 151 11.71 -8.26 4.64
N GLU A 152 13.03 -8.34 4.53
CA GLU A 152 13.79 -7.67 3.46
C GLU A 152 13.50 -8.23 2.07
N GLN A 153 13.15 -9.52 1.95
CA GLN A 153 12.75 -10.10 0.66
C GLN A 153 11.41 -9.54 0.20
N ALA A 154 10.44 -9.44 1.12
CA ALA A 154 9.15 -8.82 0.85
C ALA A 154 9.29 -7.34 0.48
N LEU A 155 10.12 -6.59 1.22
CA LEU A 155 10.45 -5.21 0.89
C LEU A 155 11.07 -5.07 -0.49
N THR A 156 11.93 -6.00 -0.89
CA THR A 156 12.55 -5.99 -2.24
C THR A 156 11.51 -6.17 -3.34
N VAL A 157 10.57 -7.10 -3.17
CA VAL A 157 9.44 -7.30 -4.11
C VAL A 157 8.61 -6.02 -4.21
N VAL A 158 8.24 -5.42 -3.07
CA VAL A 158 7.40 -4.22 -3.07
C VAL A 158 8.13 -2.99 -3.63
N ARG A 159 9.44 -2.83 -3.36
CA ARG A 159 10.27 -1.78 -3.99
C ARG A 159 10.25 -1.89 -5.52
N GLN A 160 10.32 -3.10 -6.06
CA GLN A 160 10.21 -3.30 -7.51
C GLN A 160 8.83 -2.88 -8.02
N LEU A 161 7.75 -3.31 -7.37
CA LEU A 161 6.38 -2.94 -7.74
C LEU A 161 6.11 -1.44 -7.66
N VAL A 162 6.77 -0.73 -6.73
CA VAL A 162 6.74 0.74 -6.64
C VAL A 162 7.44 1.38 -7.85
N ARG A 163 8.63 0.88 -8.23
CA ARG A 163 9.34 1.40 -9.41
C ARG A 163 8.57 1.15 -10.70
N ASP A 164 7.90 0.02 -10.80
CA ASP A 164 7.12 -0.37 -11.98
C ASP A 164 5.89 0.53 -12.21
N VAL A 165 5.42 1.25 -11.19
CA VAL A 165 4.40 2.30 -11.34
C VAL A 165 5.01 3.70 -11.53
N GLY A 166 6.33 3.79 -11.69
CA GLY A 166 7.04 5.05 -11.93
C GLY A 166 7.32 5.89 -10.68
N CYS A 167 7.27 5.27 -9.50
CA CYS A 167 7.49 5.90 -8.21
C CYS A 167 8.88 5.56 -7.64
N GLU A 168 9.32 6.31 -6.61
CA GLU A 168 10.55 6.06 -5.87
C GLU A 168 10.24 5.46 -4.49
N PRO A 169 10.73 4.24 -4.15
CA PRO A 169 10.50 3.63 -2.85
C PRO A 169 11.43 4.18 -1.78
N PHE A 170 10.91 4.50 -0.60
CA PHE A 170 11.67 4.93 0.57
C PHE A 170 11.40 4.02 1.77
N ALA A 171 12.41 3.78 2.61
CA ALA A 171 12.21 3.07 3.86
C ALA A 171 11.51 3.96 4.90
N ALA A 172 10.45 3.46 5.52
CA ALA A 172 9.74 4.12 6.62
C ALA A 172 9.87 3.39 7.96
N GLY A 173 10.77 2.40 8.04
CA GLY A 173 11.05 1.63 9.24
C GLY A 173 10.32 0.29 9.30
N GLU A 174 10.46 -0.38 10.44
CA GLU A 174 9.81 -1.66 10.76
C GLU A 174 8.29 -1.51 10.81
N LEU A 175 7.56 -2.62 10.67
CA LEU A 175 6.11 -2.62 10.51
C LEU A 175 5.36 -1.99 11.69
N ASP A 176 5.81 -2.26 12.91
CA ASP A 176 5.14 -1.79 14.13
C ASP A 176 5.15 -0.25 14.26
N GLN A 177 6.28 0.38 13.98
CA GLN A 177 6.47 1.82 14.11
C GLN A 177 6.17 2.56 12.80
N GLY A 178 6.74 2.10 11.69
CA GLY A 178 6.63 2.76 10.40
C GLY A 178 5.20 2.77 9.87
N ALA A 179 4.46 1.67 10.01
CA ALA A 179 3.07 1.63 9.57
C ALA A 179 2.18 2.58 10.38
N ALA A 180 2.37 2.69 11.68
CA ALA A 180 1.62 3.63 12.52
C ALA A 180 1.86 5.09 12.10
N LEU A 181 3.11 5.44 11.76
CA LEU A 181 3.46 6.77 11.24
C LEU A 181 2.79 7.03 9.88
N LEU A 182 2.79 6.05 8.97
CA LEU A 182 2.17 6.17 7.65
C LEU A 182 0.64 6.33 7.76
N GLU A 183 -0.02 5.61 8.65
CA GLU A 183 -1.46 5.72 8.89
C GLU A 183 -1.84 7.06 9.52
N ALA A 184 -1.06 7.54 10.51
CA ALA A 184 -1.25 8.86 11.10
C ALA A 184 -1.02 9.98 10.07
N THR A 185 0.01 9.84 9.24
CA THR A 185 0.27 10.78 8.13
C THR A 185 -0.88 10.81 7.13
N ALA A 186 -1.40 9.65 6.73
CA ALA A 186 -2.56 9.58 5.85
C ALA A 186 -3.79 10.29 6.44
N ALA A 187 -4.09 10.05 7.73
CA ALA A 187 -5.21 10.71 8.41
C ALA A 187 -5.07 12.24 8.42
N LEU A 188 -3.85 12.74 8.66
CA LEU A 188 -3.56 14.18 8.61
C LEU A 188 -3.70 14.73 7.20
N LEU A 189 -3.10 14.10 6.20
CA LEU A 189 -3.14 14.56 4.80
C LEU A 189 -4.57 14.58 4.27
N ILE A 190 -5.35 13.51 4.50
CA ILE A 190 -6.75 13.45 4.09
C ILE A 190 -7.55 14.60 4.72
N ARG A 191 -7.35 14.88 6.00
CA ARG A 191 -8.00 16.01 6.67
C ARG A 191 -7.63 17.34 6.04
N LEU A 192 -6.34 17.59 5.77
CA LEU A 192 -5.86 18.84 5.18
C LEU A 192 -6.47 19.04 3.79
N TRP A 193 -6.42 18.03 2.93
CA TRP A 193 -6.92 18.13 1.57
C TRP A 193 -8.44 18.25 1.50
N VAL A 194 -9.16 17.39 2.21
CA VAL A 194 -10.60 17.24 2.04
C VAL A 194 -11.38 18.26 2.87
N ARG A 195 -10.93 18.53 4.11
CA ARG A 195 -11.64 19.41 5.02
C ARG A 195 -11.16 20.86 4.98
N GLU A 196 -9.83 21.04 4.99
CA GLU A 196 -9.24 22.38 5.12
C GLU A 196 -8.90 22.98 3.75
N GLY A 197 -8.86 22.18 2.66
CA GLY A 197 -8.48 22.63 1.32
C GLY A 197 -7.04 23.12 1.24
N VAL A 198 -6.16 22.61 2.09
CA VAL A 198 -4.76 23.03 2.22
C VAL A 198 -3.86 22.06 1.50
N ASP A 199 -2.90 22.59 0.74
CA ASP A 199 -1.83 21.78 0.15
C ASP A 199 -0.89 21.28 1.26
N ALA A 200 -0.67 19.94 1.29
CA ALA A 200 0.21 19.31 2.27
C ALA A 200 1.66 19.83 2.20
N GLN A 201 2.12 20.31 1.04
CA GLN A 201 3.45 20.90 0.89
C GLN A 201 3.62 22.18 1.73
N SER A 202 2.54 22.85 2.09
CA SER A 202 2.61 24.05 2.95
C SER A 202 3.04 23.74 4.39
N ILE A 203 2.93 22.48 4.83
CA ILE A 203 3.38 22.03 6.17
C ILE A 203 4.63 21.15 6.13
N ALA A 204 5.15 20.83 4.95
CA ALA A 204 6.33 20.01 4.73
C ALA A 204 7.36 20.80 3.92
N PRO A 205 8.17 21.65 4.56
CA PRO A 205 9.19 22.43 3.86
C PRO A 205 10.21 21.52 3.18
N PRO A 206 10.91 22.02 2.14
CA PRO A 206 11.96 21.26 1.49
C PRO A 206 13.07 20.87 2.49
N VAL A 207 13.72 19.73 2.23
CA VAL A 207 14.72 19.13 3.13
C VAL A 207 15.87 20.09 3.49
N GLU A 208 16.19 21.04 2.63
CA GLU A 208 17.21 22.08 2.87
C GLU A 208 16.83 23.01 4.04
N SER A 209 15.53 23.14 4.31
CA SER A 209 14.98 23.96 5.40
C SER A 209 14.56 23.14 6.62
N ALA A 210 14.68 21.81 6.58
CA ALA A 210 14.19 20.90 7.63
C ALA A 210 15.17 20.73 8.82
N GLY A 211 16.29 21.47 8.83
CA GLY A 211 17.29 21.42 9.90
C GLY A 211 18.59 20.68 9.50
N PRO A 212 19.53 20.49 10.42
CA PRO A 212 20.81 19.85 10.11
C PRO A 212 20.60 18.41 9.66
N ARG A 213 21.23 18.02 8.55
CA ARG A 213 21.22 16.64 8.08
C ARG A 213 21.94 15.75 9.08
N ALA A 214 21.37 14.58 9.40
CA ALA A 214 22.10 13.56 10.10
C ALA A 214 23.37 13.19 9.31
N PRO A 215 24.55 13.02 9.97
CA PRO A 215 25.75 12.60 9.28
C PRO A 215 25.51 11.25 8.60
N ALA A 216 26.05 11.08 7.39
CA ALA A 216 25.83 9.89 6.53
C ALA A 216 26.17 8.55 7.23
N ALA A 217 27.02 8.57 8.27
CA ALA A 217 27.37 7.39 9.07
C ALA A 217 26.24 6.86 9.97
N ALA A 218 25.13 7.60 10.15
CA ALA A 218 23.99 7.15 10.95
C ALA A 218 23.01 6.26 10.18
N LEU A 219 23.27 6.00 8.89
CA LEU A 219 22.41 5.21 8.00
C LEU A 219 22.93 3.79 7.72
N THR A 220 23.96 3.34 8.44
CA THR A 220 24.37 1.93 8.37
C THR A 220 23.37 1.07 9.11
N PRO A 221 22.74 0.07 8.45
CA PRO A 221 21.89 -0.88 9.15
C PRO A 221 22.73 -1.62 10.19
N SER A 222 22.21 -1.71 11.40
CA SER A 222 22.73 -2.59 12.43
C SER A 222 22.77 -4.01 11.87
N SER A 223 23.92 -4.63 11.92
CA SER A 223 24.21 -6.00 11.51
C SER A 223 23.34 -7.01 12.26
#